data_ad79c2b4843c2cc942331d5ac6ed42b4
#
_entry.id   ad79c2b4843c2cc942331d5ac6ed42b4
#
_cell.length_a   1.000
_cell.length_b   1.000
_cell.length_c   1.000
_cell.angle_alpha   90.00
_cell.angle_beta   90.00
_cell.angle_gamma   90.00
#
_symmetry.space_group_name_H-M   'P 1'
#
loop_
_entity.id
_entity.type
_entity.pdbx_description
1 polymer ?
#
loop_
_entity_poly.entity_id
_entity_poly.type
_entity_poly.pdbx_seq_one_letter_code
_entity_poly.pdbx_strand_id
1 'polypeptide(L)'
;MYQVSLFINTWSKTPTTITFEDFFAMVRNGHWKVPTEGHRSCLAKDRKHDAQTIKDSMACVIPAGICKNGHAKNNLTSLSLALCIDIDHTDEQTKDIFVRACLLEYVLGAFISISGRGVKLFIRIDIDGVNDYPAIYEATAKLVSTVLGVENDGKCKDITHPCFGSYDPDAYYNGDAKAVNDFLPNGALTPRVTYAPVTSAPRTTCTPTSFSNGHPPAMPGNRISAAPFVQSYLT
;
A
#
# COMPACT_ATOMS: atom_id res chain seq x y z
N MET A 1 -8.80 4.45 12.03
CA MET A 1 -8.32 3.28 11.24
C MET A 1 -8.37 3.70 9.77
N TYR A 2 -7.24 3.63 9.08
CA TYR A 2 -7.15 4.08 7.69
C TYR A 2 -7.75 3.02 6.76
N GLN A 3 -8.59 3.45 5.82
CA GLN A 3 -9.30 2.58 4.89
C GLN A 3 -8.97 2.93 3.45
N VAL A 4 -9.02 1.93 2.57
CA VAL A 4 -8.75 2.05 1.13
C VAL A 4 -9.77 1.26 0.32
N SER A 5 -9.93 1.62 -0.94
CA SER A 5 -10.66 0.80 -1.90
C SER A 5 -9.78 -0.29 -2.49
N LEU A 6 -10.21 -1.54 -2.35
CA LEU A 6 -9.63 -2.71 -3.02
C LEU A 6 -10.49 -3.05 -4.23
N PHE A 7 -9.89 -3.09 -5.40
CA PHE A 7 -10.48 -3.56 -6.66
C PHE A 7 -9.94 -4.94 -7.01
N ILE A 8 -10.76 -5.84 -7.50
CA ILE A 8 -10.33 -7.19 -7.94
C ILE A 8 -9.40 -7.17 -9.15
N ASN A 9 -9.44 -6.09 -9.94
CA ASN A 9 -8.53 -5.73 -11.03
C ASN A 9 -8.76 -4.27 -11.41
N THR A 10 -7.96 -3.72 -12.33
CA THR A 10 -8.05 -2.31 -12.76
C THR A 10 -9.31 -1.98 -13.57
N TRP A 11 -10.03 -2.97 -14.09
CA TRP A 11 -11.29 -2.74 -14.87
C TRP A 11 -12.54 -2.80 -13.99
N SER A 12 -12.40 -3.30 -12.77
CA SER A 12 -13.55 -3.40 -11.84
C SER A 12 -14.14 -2.03 -11.55
N LYS A 13 -15.46 -1.96 -11.49
CA LYS A 13 -16.20 -0.75 -11.10
C LYS A 13 -16.66 -0.80 -9.64
N THR A 14 -16.61 -1.98 -9.02
CA THR A 14 -17.13 -2.20 -7.67
C THR A 14 -15.97 -2.50 -6.72
N PRO A 15 -15.49 -1.51 -5.93
CA PRO A 15 -14.49 -1.74 -4.91
C PRO A 15 -15.10 -2.33 -3.64
N THR A 16 -14.24 -3.01 -2.87
CA THR A 16 -14.49 -3.33 -1.46
C THR A 16 -13.67 -2.38 -0.59
N THR A 17 -14.27 -1.82 0.45
CA THR A 17 -13.52 -1.03 1.43
C THR A 17 -12.87 -1.95 2.45
N ILE A 18 -11.55 -1.84 2.61
CA ILE A 18 -10.76 -2.58 3.58
C ILE A 18 -9.86 -1.63 4.38
N THR A 19 -9.29 -2.10 5.49
CA THR A 19 -8.26 -1.35 6.21
C THR A 19 -6.88 -1.54 5.55
N PHE A 20 -5.93 -0.62 5.80
CA PHE A 20 -4.54 -0.86 5.41
C PHE A 20 -3.96 -2.09 6.11
N GLU A 21 -4.32 -2.32 7.37
CA GLU A 21 -3.89 -3.50 8.12
C GLU A 21 -4.30 -4.79 7.41
N ASP A 22 -5.57 -4.90 6.98
CA ASP A 22 -6.07 -6.04 6.20
C ASP A 22 -5.33 -6.18 4.87
N PHE A 23 -5.10 -5.07 4.15
CA PHE A 23 -4.35 -5.10 2.90
C PHE A 23 -2.93 -5.65 3.10
N PHE A 24 -2.20 -5.14 4.10
CA PHE A 24 -0.85 -5.63 4.39
C PHE A 24 -0.84 -7.07 4.93
N ALA A 25 -1.87 -7.49 5.66
CA ALA A 25 -2.05 -8.88 6.05
C ALA A 25 -2.25 -9.78 4.81
N MET A 26 -3.03 -9.36 3.82
CA MET A 26 -3.20 -10.09 2.55
C MET A 26 -1.87 -10.23 1.81
N VAL A 27 -1.04 -9.18 1.76
CA VAL A 27 0.30 -9.21 1.15
C VAL A 27 1.19 -10.24 1.84
N ARG A 28 1.23 -10.24 3.18
CA ARG A 28 2.06 -11.16 3.98
C ARG A 28 1.60 -12.61 3.92
N ASN A 29 0.29 -12.83 4.01
CA ASN A 29 -0.28 -14.16 4.21
C ASN A 29 -0.46 -14.97 2.91
N GLY A 30 0.05 -14.46 1.78
CA GLY A 30 0.08 -15.20 0.54
C GLY A 30 -1.21 -15.15 -0.27
N HIS A 31 -2.12 -14.19 0.00
CA HIS A 31 -3.36 -14.02 -0.78
C HIS A 31 -3.06 -13.90 -2.29
N TRP A 32 -1.96 -13.25 -2.65
CA TRP A 32 -1.50 -13.09 -4.03
C TRP A 32 -0.23 -13.88 -4.35
N LYS A 33 0.09 -14.95 -3.59
CA LYS A 33 1.33 -15.72 -3.77
C LYS A 33 1.43 -16.32 -5.18
N VAL A 34 0.43 -17.07 -5.58
CA VAL A 34 0.43 -17.76 -6.88
C VAL A 34 0.63 -16.79 -8.06
N PRO A 35 -0.18 -15.73 -8.23
CA PRO A 35 0.04 -14.80 -9.34
C PRO A 35 1.37 -14.04 -9.22
N THR A 36 1.84 -13.71 -8.02
CA THR A 36 3.15 -13.05 -7.83
C THR A 36 4.30 -13.95 -8.29
N GLU A 37 4.31 -15.21 -7.88
CA GLU A 37 5.32 -16.19 -8.29
C GLU A 37 5.25 -16.47 -9.80
N GLY A 38 4.04 -16.59 -10.34
CA GLY A 38 3.81 -16.72 -11.79
C GLY A 38 4.38 -15.53 -12.57
N HIS A 39 4.10 -14.31 -12.15
CA HIS A 39 4.64 -13.08 -12.75
C HIS A 39 6.18 -13.08 -12.74
N ARG A 40 6.80 -13.36 -11.58
CA ARG A 40 8.27 -13.42 -11.43
C ARG A 40 8.88 -14.52 -12.31
N SER A 41 8.23 -15.69 -12.40
CA SER A 41 8.65 -16.77 -13.29
C SER A 41 8.59 -16.39 -14.78
N CYS A 42 7.54 -15.67 -15.19
CA CYS A 42 7.44 -15.17 -16.57
C CYS A 42 8.56 -14.17 -16.88
N LEU A 43 8.86 -13.23 -15.98
CA LEU A 43 9.96 -12.28 -16.14
C LEU A 43 11.33 -12.99 -16.24
N ALA A 44 11.58 -13.99 -15.39
CA ALA A 44 12.83 -14.77 -15.42
C ALA A 44 13.04 -15.53 -16.74
N LYS A 45 11.95 -15.82 -17.47
CA LYS A 45 11.95 -16.47 -18.78
C LYS A 45 11.80 -15.51 -19.96
N ASP A 46 11.94 -14.19 -19.72
CA ASP A 46 11.73 -13.09 -20.68
C ASP A 46 10.33 -13.09 -21.36
N ARG A 47 9.32 -13.71 -20.70
CA ARG A 47 7.93 -13.72 -21.14
C ARG A 47 7.18 -12.48 -20.65
N LYS A 48 7.59 -11.30 -21.11
CA LYS A 48 7.08 -10.00 -20.63
C LYS A 48 5.59 -9.81 -20.85
N HIS A 49 5.07 -10.29 -21.99
CA HIS A 49 3.64 -10.21 -22.31
C HIS A 49 2.79 -11.01 -21.30
N ASP A 50 3.22 -12.22 -20.97
CA ASP A 50 2.49 -13.06 -20.02
C ASP A 50 2.58 -12.50 -18.59
N ALA A 51 3.74 -11.95 -18.20
CA ALA A 51 3.90 -11.25 -16.94
C ALA A 51 2.92 -10.05 -16.86
N GLN A 52 2.81 -9.25 -17.92
CA GLN A 52 1.87 -8.14 -17.99
C GLN A 52 0.41 -8.61 -17.87
N THR A 53 0.03 -9.68 -18.56
CA THR A 53 -1.31 -10.28 -18.48
C THR A 53 -1.66 -10.69 -17.04
N ILE A 54 -0.72 -11.32 -16.32
CA ILE A 54 -0.89 -11.66 -14.90
C ILE A 54 -1.09 -10.37 -14.09
N LYS A 55 -0.22 -9.37 -14.26
CA LYS A 55 -0.30 -8.11 -13.52
C LYS A 55 -1.64 -7.40 -13.75
N ASP A 56 -2.11 -7.32 -14.98
CA ASP A 56 -3.37 -6.66 -15.32
C ASP A 56 -4.59 -7.32 -14.68
N SER A 57 -4.54 -8.63 -14.45
CA SER A 57 -5.59 -9.37 -13.77
C SER A 57 -5.56 -9.27 -12.24
N MET A 58 -4.52 -8.68 -11.67
CA MET A 58 -4.36 -8.61 -10.22
C MET A 58 -5.22 -7.56 -9.57
N ALA A 59 -5.56 -7.85 -8.30
CA ALA A 59 -6.19 -6.87 -7.43
C ALA A 59 -5.27 -5.68 -7.15
N CYS A 60 -5.87 -4.51 -6.98
CA CYS A 60 -5.15 -3.29 -6.66
C CYS A 60 -5.93 -2.45 -5.64
N VAL A 61 -5.21 -1.65 -4.87
CA VAL A 61 -5.80 -0.65 -3.98
C VAL A 61 -5.58 0.76 -4.52
N ILE A 62 -6.43 1.69 -4.10
CA ILE A 62 -6.21 3.13 -4.30
C ILE A 62 -5.67 3.71 -2.99
N PRO A 63 -4.35 3.93 -2.87
CA PRO A 63 -3.72 4.30 -1.59
C PRO A 63 -4.26 5.57 -0.98
N ALA A 64 -4.65 6.54 -1.80
CA ALA A 64 -5.06 7.86 -1.34
C ALA A 64 -6.53 7.94 -0.87
N GLY A 65 -7.37 6.92 -1.14
CA GLY A 65 -8.75 7.06 -0.68
C GLY A 65 -9.73 5.94 -1.04
N ILE A 66 -10.98 6.23 -0.69
CA ILE A 66 -12.13 5.37 -0.95
C ILE A 66 -12.85 5.88 -2.20
N CYS A 67 -13.10 4.98 -3.14
CA CYS A 67 -13.78 5.25 -4.39
C CYS A 67 -15.14 4.54 -4.47
N LYS A 68 -16.03 5.06 -5.32
CA LYS A 68 -17.28 4.40 -5.77
C LYS A 68 -17.30 4.36 -7.29
N ASN A 69 -17.83 3.27 -7.86
CA ASN A 69 -18.03 3.12 -9.31
C ASN A 69 -16.74 3.21 -10.15
N GLY A 70 -15.65 2.61 -9.65
CA GLY A 70 -14.32 2.64 -10.29
C GLY A 70 -13.40 3.70 -9.67
N HIS A 71 -12.15 3.75 -10.15
CA HIS A 71 -11.08 4.54 -9.55
C HIS A 71 -10.76 5.86 -10.29
N ALA A 72 -11.71 6.43 -11.02
CA ALA A 72 -11.55 7.78 -11.57
C ALA A 72 -11.60 8.84 -10.44
N LYS A 73 -10.92 9.97 -10.63
CA LYS A 73 -10.82 11.06 -9.63
C LYS A 73 -12.20 11.49 -9.10
N ASN A 74 -13.21 11.58 -9.98
CA ASN A 74 -14.59 11.96 -9.62
C ASN A 74 -15.32 10.89 -8.78
N ASN A 75 -14.77 9.70 -8.69
CA ASN A 75 -15.32 8.59 -7.90
C ASN A 75 -14.71 8.51 -6.50
N LEU A 76 -13.70 9.33 -6.19
CA LEU A 76 -13.11 9.42 -4.87
C LEU A 76 -14.10 10.10 -3.90
N THR A 77 -14.45 9.41 -2.82
CA THR A 77 -15.48 9.86 -1.87
C THR A 77 -14.88 10.30 -0.53
N SER A 78 -13.71 9.78 -0.17
CA SER A 78 -12.97 10.19 1.03
C SER A 78 -11.48 9.91 0.88
N LEU A 79 -10.67 10.66 1.63
CA LEU A 79 -9.22 10.49 1.67
C LEU A 79 -8.84 9.42 2.69
N SER A 80 -7.83 8.62 2.37
CA SER A 80 -7.20 7.64 3.28
C SER A 80 -6.03 8.23 4.06
N LEU A 81 -5.64 9.48 3.77
CA LEU A 81 -4.48 10.17 4.35
C LEU A 81 -3.17 9.38 4.18
N ALA A 82 -3.03 8.74 3.03
CA ALA A 82 -1.81 8.06 2.60
C ALA A 82 -1.53 8.30 1.12
N LEU A 83 -0.27 8.24 0.75
CA LEU A 83 0.18 8.18 -0.64
C LEU A 83 1.09 6.98 -0.87
N CYS A 84 1.27 6.57 -2.12
CA CYS A 84 2.18 5.50 -2.49
C CYS A 84 3.34 6.07 -3.30
N ILE A 85 4.58 5.83 -2.85
CA ILE A 85 5.79 6.05 -3.65
C ILE A 85 6.21 4.70 -4.23
N ASP A 86 6.43 4.69 -5.54
CA ASP A 86 6.89 3.53 -6.29
C ASP A 86 8.37 3.68 -6.60
N ILE A 87 9.19 2.77 -6.07
CA ILE A 87 10.62 2.69 -6.33
C ILE A 87 10.84 1.46 -7.18
N ASP A 88 11.06 1.65 -8.47
CA ASP A 88 11.24 0.58 -9.44
C ASP A 88 12.73 0.37 -9.78
N HIS A 89 13.04 -0.78 -10.40
CA HIS A 89 14.37 -1.12 -10.94
C HIS A 89 15.51 -1.07 -9.92
N THR A 90 15.24 -1.49 -8.70
CA THR A 90 16.24 -1.51 -7.62
C THR A 90 17.08 -2.78 -7.59
N ASP A 91 16.65 -3.82 -8.30
CA ASP A 91 17.34 -5.11 -8.50
C ASP A 91 18.01 -5.66 -7.23
N GLU A 92 19.33 -5.72 -7.17
CA GLU A 92 20.09 -6.26 -6.02
C GLU A 92 19.93 -5.41 -4.75
N GLN A 93 19.58 -4.12 -4.88
CA GLN A 93 19.40 -3.19 -3.76
C GLN A 93 17.98 -3.22 -3.17
N THR A 94 17.04 -3.95 -3.81
CA THR A 94 15.61 -3.93 -3.40
C THR A 94 15.43 -4.19 -1.91
N LYS A 95 16.13 -5.18 -1.38
CA LYS A 95 16.01 -5.58 0.02
C LYS A 95 16.62 -4.56 1.00
N ASP A 96 17.74 -3.95 0.64
CA ASP A 96 18.38 -2.89 1.43
C ASP A 96 17.49 -1.64 1.48
N ILE A 97 16.97 -1.21 0.34
CA ILE A 97 16.05 -0.07 0.23
C ILE A 97 14.79 -0.32 1.06
N PHE A 98 14.20 -1.52 0.97
CA PHE A 98 13.04 -1.90 1.77
C PHE A 98 13.33 -1.78 3.27
N VAL A 99 14.42 -2.35 3.76
CA VAL A 99 14.78 -2.30 5.19
C VAL A 99 14.99 -0.85 5.65
N ARG A 100 15.72 -0.04 4.88
CA ARG A 100 15.96 1.37 5.21
C ARG A 100 14.67 2.18 5.19
N ALA A 101 13.77 1.91 4.27
CA ALA A 101 12.47 2.56 4.21
C ALA A 101 11.60 2.26 5.44
N CYS A 102 11.63 1.02 5.94
CA CYS A 102 10.87 0.62 7.14
C CYS A 102 11.33 1.32 8.43
N LEU A 103 12.51 1.94 8.43
CA LEU A 103 13.02 2.72 9.57
C LEU A 103 12.51 4.17 9.59
N LEU A 104 11.85 4.63 8.53
CA LEU A 104 11.34 6.00 8.43
C LEU A 104 10.01 6.13 9.18
N GLU A 105 9.94 7.08 10.11
CA GLU A 105 8.80 7.26 11.02
C GLU A 105 7.47 7.57 10.32
N TYR A 106 7.51 8.08 9.10
CA TYR A 106 6.35 8.42 8.28
C TYR A 106 5.91 7.30 7.31
N VAL A 107 6.61 6.16 7.30
CA VAL A 107 6.23 5.01 6.48
C VAL A 107 5.14 4.23 7.20
N LEU A 108 3.93 4.29 6.65
CA LEU A 108 2.74 3.55 7.09
C LEU A 108 2.86 2.06 6.75
N GLY A 109 3.50 1.76 5.61
CA GLY A 109 3.76 0.39 5.21
C GLY A 109 4.63 0.28 3.98
N ALA A 110 5.23 -0.90 3.79
CA ALA A 110 6.10 -1.18 2.67
C ALA A 110 6.04 -2.66 2.27
N PHE A 111 6.22 -2.94 0.98
CA PHE A 111 6.40 -4.31 0.50
C PHE A 111 7.15 -4.34 -0.83
N ILE A 112 7.75 -5.49 -1.13
CA ILE A 112 8.42 -5.74 -2.41
C ILE A 112 7.37 -5.95 -3.50
N SER A 113 7.51 -5.20 -4.59
CA SER A 113 6.57 -5.20 -5.72
C SER A 113 6.38 -6.59 -6.35
N ILE A 114 5.33 -6.74 -7.17
CA ILE A 114 5.02 -8.00 -7.86
C ILE A 114 6.20 -8.51 -8.69
N SER A 115 7.01 -7.62 -9.29
CA SER A 115 8.19 -8.01 -10.07
C SER A 115 9.34 -8.55 -9.22
N GLY A 116 9.35 -8.27 -7.92
CA GLY A 116 10.47 -8.54 -7.02
C GLY A 116 11.65 -7.55 -7.16
N ARG A 117 11.52 -6.52 -8.02
CA ARG A 117 12.59 -5.60 -8.43
C ARG A 117 12.29 -4.16 -8.08
N GLY A 118 11.42 -3.93 -7.11
CA GLY A 118 11.04 -2.60 -6.65
C GLY A 118 10.34 -2.67 -5.31
N VAL A 119 10.17 -1.50 -4.68
CA VAL A 119 9.55 -1.34 -3.36
C VAL A 119 8.37 -0.39 -3.47
N LYS A 120 7.24 -0.78 -2.91
CA LYS A 120 6.05 0.07 -2.75
C LYS A 120 6.03 0.61 -1.34
N LEU A 121 6.08 1.94 -1.20
CA LEU A 121 6.05 2.64 0.08
C LEU A 121 4.73 3.37 0.25
N PHE A 122 4.00 3.03 1.30
CA PHE A 122 2.82 3.77 1.72
C PHE A 122 3.26 4.77 2.80
N ILE A 123 3.04 6.03 2.53
CA ILE A 123 3.49 7.14 3.39
C ILE A 123 2.27 7.84 3.95
N ARG A 124 2.25 8.03 5.27
CA ARG A 124 1.19 8.80 5.90
C ARG A 124 1.32 10.28 5.57
N ILE A 125 0.23 10.87 5.13
CA ILE A 125 0.11 12.30 4.85
C ILE A 125 -1.01 12.92 5.69
N ASP A 126 -1.00 14.24 5.76
CA ASP A 126 -2.05 15.02 6.39
C ASP A 126 -2.42 16.18 5.47
N ILE A 127 -3.58 16.07 4.79
CA ILE A 127 -4.11 17.03 3.83
C ILE A 127 -5.61 17.24 4.07
N ASP A 128 -6.11 18.44 3.78
CA ASP A 128 -7.52 18.78 3.93
C ASP A 128 -8.35 18.46 2.69
N GLY A 129 -7.71 18.40 1.52
CA GLY A 129 -8.41 18.16 0.27
C GLY A 129 -7.58 17.53 -0.84
N VAL A 130 -8.29 17.05 -1.86
CA VAL A 130 -7.67 16.39 -3.03
C VAL A 130 -6.74 17.32 -3.84
N ASN A 131 -6.92 18.64 -3.71
CA ASN A 131 -6.09 19.62 -4.43
C ASN A 131 -4.69 19.74 -3.83
N ASP A 132 -4.50 19.36 -2.57
CA ASP A 132 -3.21 19.41 -1.88
C ASP A 132 -2.34 18.20 -2.25
N TYR A 133 -2.96 17.13 -2.75
CA TYR A 133 -2.28 15.86 -3.03
C TYR A 133 -1.08 15.98 -3.99
N PRO A 134 -1.13 16.70 -5.12
CA PRO A 134 0.02 16.80 -6.01
C PRO A 134 1.24 17.46 -5.34
N ALA A 135 1.02 18.48 -4.52
CA ALA A 135 2.11 19.20 -3.83
C ALA A 135 2.75 18.33 -2.74
N ILE A 136 1.94 17.67 -1.90
CA ILE A 136 2.46 16.76 -0.87
C ILE A 136 3.16 15.56 -1.50
N TYR A 137 2.64 15.03 -2.62
CA TYR A 137 3.27 13.94 -3.35
C TYR A 137 4.67 14.33 -3.84
N GLU A 138 4.81 15.46 -4.53
CA GLU A 138 6.10 15.93 -5.06
C GLU A 138 7.14 16.17 -3.96
N ALA A 139 6.72 16.82 -2.88
CA ALA A 139 7.59 17.08 -1.74
C ALA A 139 8.04 15.77 -1.06
N THR A 140 7.10 14.82 -0.87
CA THR A 140 7.38 13.51 -0.29
C THR A 140 8.28 12.67 -1.18
N ALA A 141 8.01 12.63 -2.48
CA ALA A 141 8.82 11.91 -3.46
C ALA A 141 10.27 12.40 -3.44
N LYS A 142 10.49 13.72 -3.41
CA LYS A 142 11.82 14.32 -3.29
C LYS A 142 12.50 13.96 -1.97
N LEU A 143 11.79 14.00 -0.84
CA LEU A 143 12.31 13.62 0.46
C LEU A 143 12.77 12.16 0.45
N VAL A 144 11.91 11.25 -0.01
CA VAL A 144 12.19 9.81 -0.08
C VAL A 144 13.39 9.52 -0.97
N SER A 145 13.45 10.15 -2.17
CA SER A 145 14.60 10.02 -3.08
C SER A 145 15.90 10.47 -2.41
N THR A 146 15.87 11.58 -1.70
CA THR A 146 17.06 12.11 -1.01
C THR A 146 17.50 11.19 0.13
N VAL A 147 16.56 10.72 0.98
CA VAL A 147 16.88 9.93 2.17
C VAL A 147 17.33 8.52 1.79
N LEU A 148 16.69 7.91 0.82
CA LEU A 148 17.03 6.55 0.39
C LEU A 148 18.10 6.50 -0.71
N GLY A 149 18.43 7.63 -1.35
CA GLY A 149 19.39 7.67 -2.45
C GLY A 149 18.88 6.95 -3.70
N VAL A 150 17.58 7.06 -4.00
CA VAL A 150 16.91 6.35 -5.10
C VAL A 150 16.10 7.31 -5.96
N GLU A 151 15.87 6.91 -7.21
CA GLU A 151 14.85 7.55 -8.05
C GLU A 151 13.49 6.88 -7.82
N ASN A 152 12.42 7.66 -7.91
CA ASN A 152 11.05 7.14 -7.83
C ASN A 152 10.29 7.36 -9.15
N ASP A 153 9.32 6.49 -9.41
CA ASP A 153 8.43 6.64 -10.57
C ASP A 153 7.34 7.68 -10.27
N GLY A 154 7.39 8.82 -10.98
CA GLY A 154 6.43 9.91 -10.85
C GLY A 154 4.98 9.58 -11.24
N LYS A 155 4.68 8.36 -11.71
CA LYS A 155 3.33 7.97 -12.14
C LYS A 155 2.31 7.96 -11.01
N CYS A 156 2.74 7.69 -9.77
CA CYS A 156 1.87 7.70 -8.60
C CYS A 156 1.42 9.10 -8.14
N LYS A 157 1.79 10.16 -8.86
CA LYS A 157 1.30 11.54 -8.65
C LYS A 157 -0.22 11.66 -8.85
N ASP A 158 -0.83 10.79 -9.63
CA ASP A 158 -2.29 10.73 -9.72
C ASP A 158 -2.87 10.14 -8.44
N ILE A 159 -3.75 10.90 -7.77
CA ILE A 159 -4.38 10.50 -6.50
C ILE A 159 -5.17 9.19 -6.61
N THR A 160 -5.58 8.79 -7.80
CA THR A 160 -6.30 7.54 -8.06
C THR A 160 -5.43 6.46 -8.70
N HIS A 161 -4.10 6.66 -8.70
CA HIS A 161 -3.18 5.66 -9.23
C HIS A 161 -3.27 4.34 -8.47
N PRO A 162 -3.55 3.20 -9.14
CA PRO A 162 -3.70 1.92 -8.48
C PRO A 162 -2.34 1.34 -8.07
N CYS A 163 -2.27 0.82 -6.84
CA CYS A 163 -1.15 0.01 -6.37
C CYS A 163 -1.56 -1.46 -6.37
N PHE A 164 -0.89 -2.28 -7.19
CA PHE A 164 -1.17 -3.71 -7.27
C PHE A 164 -0.76 -4.45 -6.01
N GLY A 165 -1.53 -5.49 -5.66
CA GLY A 165 -1.14 -6.44 -4.64
C GLY A 165 0.14 -7.19 -5.02
N SER A 166 0.76 -7.82 -4.05
CA SER A 166 1.97 -8.64 -4.20
C SER A 166 1.98 -9.72 -3.13
N TYR A 167 2.92 -10.65 -3.22
CA TYR A 167 3.26 -11.52 -2.11
C TYR A 167 4.66 -11.16 -1.59
N ASP A 168 4.67 -10.74 -0.35
CA ASP A 168 5.89 -10.43 0.41
C ASP A 168 5.64 -10.81 1.87
N PRO A 169 6.22 -11.92 2.37
CA PRO A 169 6.05 -12.35 3.76
C PRO A 169 6.65 -11.37 4.77
N ASP A 170 7.60 -10.54 4.34
CA ASP A 170 8.28 -9.55 5.17
C ASP A 170 7.59 -8.16 5.09
N ALA A 171 6.43 -8.04 4.40
CA ALA A 171 5.74 -6.76 4.24
C ALA A 171 5.53 -6.05 5.58
N TYR A 172 5.93 -4.79 5.64
CA TYR A 172 5.88 -3.95 6.83
C TYR A 172 4.58 -3.17 6.92
N TYR A 173 4.05 -3.01 8.15
CA TYR A 173 2.92 -2.13 8.45
C TYR A 173 3.09 -1.48 9.82
N ASN A 174 2.90 -0.16 9.87
CA ASN A 174 2.96 0.66 11.08
C ASN A 174 1.75 1.58 11.15
N GLY A 175 0.71 1.19 11.88
CA GLY A 175 -0.51 1.99 12.06
C GLY A 175 -0.30 3.32 12.81
N ASP A 176 0.82 3.47 13.51
CA ASP A 176 1.19 4.67 14.30
C ASP A 176 2.16 5.60 13.54
N ALA A 177 2.36 5.39 12.22
CA ALA A 177 3.24 6.23 11.42
C ALA A 177 2.88 7.72 11.57
N LYS A 178 3.88 8.58 11.65
CA LYS A 178 3.71 10.04 11.71
C LYS A 178 3.36 10.58 10.32
N ALA A 179 2.69 11.72 10.24
CA ALA A 179 2.48 12.39 8.96
C ALA A 179 3.82 12.90 8.41
N VAL A 180 4.08 12.66 7.12
CA VAL A 180 5.31 13.13 6.47
C VAL A 180 5.44 14.65 6.46
N ASN A 181 4.32 15.35 6.61
CA ASN A 181 4.25 16.80 6.72
C ASN A 181 5.23 17.36 7.78
N ASP A 182 5.42 16.64 8.89
CA ASP A 182 6.30 17.04 9.99
C ASP A 182 7.80 16.94 9.62
N PHE A 183 8.12 16.27 8.52
CA PHE A 183 9.49 16.02 8.04
C PHE A 183 9.84 16.81 6.77
N LEU A 184 8.86 17.48 6.17
CA LEU A 184 9.08 18.28 4.97
C LEU A 184 9.73 19.62 5.32
N PRO A 185 10.59 20.17 4.44
CA PRO A 185 11.14 21.51 4.64
C PRO A 185 10.06 22.57 4.79
N ASN A 186 10.27 23.54 5.68
CA ASN A 186 9.38 24.68 5.87
C ASN A 186 9.13 25.39 4.52
N GLY A 187 7.85 25.56 4.16
CA GLY A 187 7.44 26.17 2.88
C GLY A 187 7.21 25.17 1.74
N ALA A 188 7.43 23.86 1.95
CA ALA A 188 7.07 22.84 0.96
C ALA A 188 5.55 22.71 0.78
N LEU A 189 4.79 23.10 1.81
CA LEU A 189 3.33 23.16 1.80
C LEU A 189 2.90 24.51 2.37
N THR A 190 1.77 25.06 1.92
CA THR A 190 1.19 26.28 2.47
C THR A 190 0.93 26.12 3.99
N PRO A 191 1.13 27.17 4.80
CA PRO A 191 0.99 27.08 6.26
C PRO A 191 -0.39 26.57 6.66
N ARG A 192 -0.40 25.54 7.48
CA ARG A 192 -1.60 24.96 8.05
C ARG A 192 -2.11 25.85 9.20
N VAL A 193 -3.41 26.11 9.24
CA VAL A 193 -4.08 26.58 10.44
C VAL A 193 -4.19 25.39 11.39
N THR A 194 -3.32 25.34 12.40
CA THR A 194 -3.35 24.29 13.42
C THR A 194 -4.59 24.47 14.30
N TYR A 195 -5.56 23.59 14.16
CA TYR A 195 -6.57 23.41 15.21
C TYR A 195 -5.91 22.67 16.38
N ALA A 196 -6.09 23.20 17.59
CA ALA A 196 -5.57 22.60 18.82
C ALA A 196 -6.06 21.15 18.96
N PRO A 197 -5.21 20.22 19.40
CA PRO A 197 -5.60 18.82 19.54
C PRO A 197 -6.70 18.68 20.59
N VAL A 198 -7.77 17.98 20.23
CA VAL A 198 -8.75 17.49 21.20
C VAL A 198 -8.01 16.52 22.12
N THR A 199 -7.96 16.84 23.40
CA THR A 199 -7.30 16.05 24.44
C THR A 199 -7.79 14.61 24.40
N SER A 200 -6.91 13.69 24.05
CA SER A 200 -7.15 12.23 24.07
C SER A 200 -7.29 11.74 25.51
N ALA A 201 -8.26 10.86 25.72
CA ALA A 201 -8.48 10.12 26.97
C ALA A 201 -7.24 9.28 27.36
N PRO A 202 -7.06 8.95 28.66
CA PRO A 202 -5.84 8.34 29.16
C PRO A 202 -5.59 6.93 28.59
N ARG A 203 -4.36 6.69 28.17
CA ARG A 203 -3.84 5.39 27.73
C ARG A 203 -3.99 4.31 28.80
N THR A 204 -4.72 3.27 28.49
CA THR A 204 -4.67 2.03 29.28
C THR A 204 -3.42 1.24 28.86
N THR A 205 -2.48 1.08 29.79
CA THR A 205 -1.28 0.27 29.60
C THR A 205 -1.67 -1.21 29.58
N CYS A 206 -1.54 -1.89 28.45
CA CYS A 206 -1.64 -3.34 28.39
C CYS A 206 -0.26 -3.94 28.74
N THR A 207 -0.17 -4.62 29.88
CA THR A 207 0.94 -5.50 30.25
C THR A 207 0.91 -6.76 29.39
N PRO A 208 2.05 -7.29 28.91
CA PRO A 208 2.07 -8.53 28.16
C PRO A 208 1.85 -9.71 29.10
N THR A 209 0.73 -10.41 28.93
CA THR A 209 0.49 -11.72 29.56
C THR A 209 1.07 -12.81 28.67
N SER A 210 1.78 -13.74 29.32
CA SER A 210 2.40 -14.94 28.78
C SER A 210 1.44 -15.81 27.96
N PHE A 211 1.84 -16.18 26.75
CA PHE A 211 1.11 -17.14 25.92
C PHE A 211 1.20 -18.56 26.50
N SER A 212 0.08 -19.12 26.91
CA SER A 212 -0.11 -20.55 27.06
C SER A 212 -0.78 -21.10 25.80
N ASN A 213 -0.27 -22.25 25.32
CA ASN A 213 -0.75 -22.97 24.14
C ASN A 213 -2.24 -23.34 24.29
N GLY A 214 -3.10 -22.65 23.54
CA GLY A 214 -4.50 -22.97 23.37
C GLY A 214 -4.92 -22.80 21.92
N HIS A 215 -5.56 -23.82 21.35
CA HIS A 215 -6.11 -23.82 19.99
C HIS A 215 -7.04 -22.62 19.79
N PRO A 216 -6.99 -21.94 18.62
CA PRO A 216 -7.92 -20.85 18.34
C PRO A 216 -9.34 -21.38 18.14
N PRO A 217 -10.37 -20.69 18.65
CA PRO A 217 -11.77 -21.03 18.39
C PRO A 217 -12.09 -20.79 16.89
N ALA A 218 -12.90 -21.70 16.33
CA ALA A 218 -13.40 -21.62 14.96
C ALA A 218 -14.22 -20.35 14.75
N MET A 219 -13.86 -19.56 13.76
CA MET A 219 -14.62 -18.40 13.31
C MET A 219 -15.92 -18.83 12.62
N PRO A 220 -17.04 -18.13 12.80
CA PRO A 220 -18.27 -18.40 12.08
C PRO A 220 -18.07 -18.10 10.60
N GLY A 221 -18.37 -19.10 9.77
CA GLY A 221 -18.14 -19.05 8.32
C GLY A 221 -18.97 -17.99 7.62
N ASN A 222 -18.30 -16.98 7.07
CA ASN A 222 -18.80 -16.26 5.92
C ASN A 222 -18.16 -16.91 4.69
N ARG A 223 -18.94 -17.74 4.00
CA ARG A 223 -18.55 -18.31 2.71
C ARG A 223 -18.50 -17.19 1.69
N ILE A 224 -17.33 -16.64 1.47
CA ILE A 224 -17.03 -15.97 0.19
C ILE A 224 -16.78 -17.12 -0.77
N SER A 225 -17.71 -17.37 -1.68
CA SER A 225 -17.56 -18.36 -2.75
C SER A 225 -16.35 -17.92 -3.59
N ALA A 226 -15.27 -18.67 -3.50
CA ALA A 226 -14.16 -18.56 -4.41
C ALA A 226 -14.67 -18.93 -5.80
N ALA A 227 -14.82 -17.95 -6.68
CA ALA A 227 -15.03 -18.21 -8.10
C ALA A 227 -13.83 -19.02 -8.62
N PRO A 228 -14.05 -20.00 -9.52
CA PRO A 228 -13.00 -20.90 -10.01
C PRO A 228 -12.13 -20.18 -11.02
N PHE A 229 -11.10 -19.45 -10.56
CA PHE A 229 -10.17 -18.73 -11.45
C PHE A 229 -8.82 -19.46 -11.63
N VAL A 230 -8.62 -20.62 -11.02
CA VAL A 230 -7.30 -21.29 -10.97
C VAL A 230 -7.14 -22.42 -12.01
N GLN A 231 -8.15 -22.74 -12.82
CA GLN A 231 -8.09 -23.97 -13.61
C GLN A 231 -7.69 -23.84 -15.10
N SER A 232 -7.38 -22.63 -15.60
CA SER A 232 -7.04 -22.43 -17.01
C SER A 232 -5.57 -22.16 -17.33
N TYR A 233 -4.65 -22.26 -16.37
CA TYR A 233 -3.23 -21.97 -16.60
C TYR A 233 -2.28 -23.18 -16.47
N LEU A 234 -2.79 -24.42 -16.41
CA LEU A 234 -2.00 -25.65 -16.31
C LEU A 234 -2.19 -26.60 -17.50
N THR A 235 -2.38 -26.07 -18.71
CA THR A 235 -2.20 -26.86 -19.94
C THR A 235 -1.28 -26.15 -20.90
#